data_141896d0154765ed53c24636ea88f9cc
#
_entry.id   141896d0154765ed53c24636ea88f9cc
#
_cell.length_a   1.000
_cell.length_b   1.000
_cell.length_c   1.000
_cell.angle_alpha   90.00
_cell.angle_beta   90.00
_cell.angle_gamma   90.00
#
_symmetry.space_group_name_H-M   'P 1'
#
loop_
_entity.id
_entity.type
_entity.pdbx_description
1 polymer ?
#
loop_
_entity_poly.entity_id
_entity_poly.type
_entity_poly.pdbx_seq_one_letter_code
_entity_poly.pdbx_strand_id
1 'polypeptide(L)'
;GPMFGLFLHDGGVSFATIFCYALGSCMLGFLSASLVKTPYKPPVKREPISLDRFILLKGMPAGLSLLLLSIPYGMTTNYVAMYAREIGIHTQTGFFFTFMAIGMAISRIFSGKLVDRGKITQVIAAGLYLVVVSFFLLASCVYLIQWNDTACTILFFGIALLMGIGFGIMFPAFNTLFVNLAPNNQRGTATSTYLTSWDVGIGIGMLTGGYIAEICSFDKAYLFGACLTVVSAVYFKLKVTPHYHKNKLR
;
A
#
# COMPACT_ATOMS: atom_id res chain seq x y z
N GLY A 1 -9.46 2.43 10.21
CA GLY A 1 -9.09 1.05 10.52
C GLY A 1 -8.01 0.98 11.58
N PRO A 2 -6.72 0.79 11.19
CA PRO A 2 -5.65 0.47 12.14
C PRO A 2 -5.48 1.49 13.27
N MET A 3 -5.54 2.79 12.96
CA MET A 3 -5.47 3.87 13.95
C MET A 3 -6.53 3.72 15.05
N PHE A 4 -7.79 3.55 14.66
CA PHE A 4 -8.90 3.48 15.59
C PHE A 4 -8.82 2.23 16.48
N GLY A 5 -8.40 1.09 15.90
CA GLY A 5 -8.19 -0.15 16.64
C GLY A 5 -7.07 -0.01 17.70
N LEU A 6 -5.94 0.57 17.33
CA LEU A 6 -4.83 0.80 18.26
C LEU A 6 -5.20 1.81 19.35
N PHE A 7 -5.92 2.87 19.01
CA PHE A 7 -6.36 3.88 19.97
C PHE A 7 -7.29 3.30 21.05
N LEU A 8 -8.23 2.45 20.64
CA LEU A 8 -9.13 1.76 21.55
C LEU A 8 -8.37 0.73 22.40
N HIS A 9 -7.43 0.01 21.83
CA HIS A 9 -6.63 -0.97 22.54
C HIS A 9 -5.74 -0.31 23.60
N ASP A 10 -5.05 0.79 23.24
CA ASP A 10 -4.20 1.56 24.16
C ASP A 10 -5.06 2.24 25.26
N GLY A 11 -6.33 2.54 25.00
CA GLY A 11 -7.32 3.00 25.97
C GLY A 11 -7.90 1.91 26.87
N GLY A 12 -7.41 0.66 26.80
CA GLY A 12 -7.83 -0.45 27.65
C GLY A 12 -9.16 -1.09 27.25
N VAL A 13 -9.68 -0.80 26.04
CA VAL A 13 -10.92 -1.40 25.52
C VAL A 13 -10.68 -2.86 25.13
N SER A 14 -11.59 -3.76 25.51
CA SER A 14 -11.47 -5.19 25.20
C SER A 14 -11.53 -5.45 23.69
N PHE A 15 -10.82 -6.48 23.22
CA PHE A 15 -10.85 -6.90 21.81
C PHE A 15 -12.27 -7.19 21.32
N ALA A 16 -13.13 -7.81 22.19
CA ALA A 16 -14.51 -8.08 21.84
C ALA A 16 -15.28 -6.79 21.48
N THR A 17 -15.08 -5.73 22.24
CA THR A 17 -15.70 -4.43 21.98
C THR A 17 -15.17 -3.79 20.69
N ILE A 18 -13.86 -3.90 20.41
CA ILE A 18 -13.24 -3.42 19.17
C ILE A 18 -13.84 -4.14 17.95
N PHE A 19 -14.02 -5.47 18.04
CA PHE A 19 -14.66 -6.25 16.99
C PHE A 19 -16.15 -5.90 16.81
N CYS A 20 -16.89 -5.58 17.90
CA CYS A 20 -18.26 -5.10 17.80
C CYS A 20 -18.36 -3.76 17.04
N TYR A 21 -17.44 -2.82 17.25
CA TYR A 21 -17.38 -1.58 16.47
C TYR A 21 -17.08 -1.84 15.00
N ALA A 22 -16.16 -2.76 14.71
CA ALA A 22 -15.86 -3.16 13.34
C ALA A 22 -17.08 -3.79 12.66
N LEU A 23 -17.78 -4.70 13.35
CA LEU A 23 -19.01 -5.32 12.86
C LEU A 23 -20.09 -4.28 12.58
N GLY A 24 -20.33 -3.35 13.50
CA GLY A 24 -21.28 -2.25 13.31
C GLY A 24 -20.96 -1.41 12.07
N SER A 25 -19.67 -1.09 11.84
CA SER A 25 -19.23 -0.37 10.65
C SER A 25 -19.48 -1.16 9.36
N CYS A 26 -19.24 -2.47 9.37
CA CYS A 26 -19.51 -3.35 8.23
C CYS A 26 -21.03 -3.44 7.95
N MET A 27 -21.86 -3.53 8.98
CA MET A 27 -23.33 -3.55 8.83
C MET A 27 -23.85 -2.25 8.22
N LEU A 28 -23.34 -1.10 8.65
CA LEU A 28 -23.67 0.20 8.05
C LEU A 28 -23.26 0.25 6.57
N GLY A 29 -22.09 -0.25 6.23
CA GLY A 29 -21.62 -0.37 4.84
C GLY A 29 -22.54 -1.27 4.01
N PHE A 30 -22.92 -2.42 4.55
CA PHE A 30 -23.85 -3.36 3.89
C PHE A 30 -25.22 -2.73 3.64
N LEU A 31 -25.80 -2.07 4.65
CA LEU A 31 -27.06 -1.37 4.51
C LEU A 31 -26.98 -0.26 3.44
N SER A 32 -25.92 0.53 3.45
CA SER A 32 -25.70 1.57 2.45
C SER A 32 -25.58 0.98 1.03
N ALA A 33 -24.86 -0.13 0.88
CA ALA A 33 -24.72 -0.83 -0.41
C ALA A 33 -26.06 -1.40 -0.91
N SER A 34 -26.91 -1.89 0.01
CA SER A 34 -28.23 -2.44 -0.33
C SER A 34 -29.20 -1.38 -0.88
N LEU A 35 -28.98 -0.11 -0.55
CA LEU A 35 -29.78 1.01 -1.06
C LEU A 35 -29.39 1.46 -2.46
N VAL A 36 -28.24 1.00 -2.98
CA VAL A 36 -27.75 1.36 -4.34
C VAL A 36 -28.50 0.57 -5.38
N LYS A 37 -29.35 1.24 -6.15
CA LYS A 37 -30.03 0.66 -7.32
C LYS A 37 -29.09 0.66 -8.51
N THR A 38 -28.60 -0.51 -8.91
CA THR A 38 -27.83 -0.68 -10.16
C THR A 38 -28.77 -1.02 -11.32
N PRO A 39 -28.65 -0.35 -12.49
CA PRO A 39 -29.41 -0.76 -13.67
C PRO A 39 -29.02 -2.16 -14.10
N TYR A 40 -30.02 -3.02 -14.32
CA TYR A 40 -29.78 -4.37 -14.82
C TYR A 40 -29.11 -4.33 -16.19
N LYS A 41 -27.90 -4.90 -16.28
CA LYS A 41 -27.24 -5.16 -17.57
C LYS A 41 -27.39 -6.65 -17.89
N PRO A 42 -28.02 -7.01 -19.02
CA PRO A 42 -28.12 -8.42 -19.39
C PRO A 42 -26.74 -9.07 -19.48
N PRO A 43 -26.58 -10.32 -19.03
CA PRO A 43 -25.31 -11.02 -19.09
C PRO A 43 -24.82 -11.14 -20.54
N VAL A 44 -23.61 -10.67 -20.78
CA VAL A 44 -22.94 -10.84 -22.08
C VAL A 44 -22.70 -12.33 -22.30
N LYS A 45 -22.87 -12.82 -23.55
CA LYS A 45 -22.62 -14.22 -23.93
C LYS A 45 -21.36 -14.77 -23.24
N ARG A 46 -21.50 -15.93 -22.60
CA ARG A 46 -20.38 -16.63 -21.94
C ARG A 46 -19.40 -17.09 -23.00
N GLU A 47 -18.31 -16.41 -23.17
CA GLU A 47 -17.17 -16.91 -23.92
C GLU A 47 -16.38 -17.94 -23.08
N PRO A 48 -15.59 -18.84 -23.69
CA PRO A 48 -14.85 -19.86 -22.96
C PRO A 48 -13.94 -19.26 -21.87
N ILE A 49 -13.78 -20.00 -20.79
CA ILE A 49 -12.95 -19.60 -19.66
C ILE A 49 -11.48 -19.65 -20.10
N SER A 50 -10.79 -18.50 -20.10
CA SER A 50 -9.36 -18.38 -20.37
C SER A 50 -8.65 -17.68 -19.24
N LEU A 51 -7.37 -17.92 -19.06
CA LEU A 51 -6.54 -17.27 -18.01
C LEU A 51 -6.57 -15.74 -18.12
N ASP A 52 -6.67 -15.20 -19.33
CA ASP A 52 -6.77 -13.76 -19.60
C ASP A 52 -8.01 -13.09 -19.00
N ARG A 53 -8.98 -13.87 -18.54
CA ARG A 53 -10.16 -13.37 -17.83
C ARG A 53 -9.93 -13.17 -16.34
N PHE A 54 -8.98 -13.91 -15.77
CA PHE A 54 -8.66 -13.85 -14.34
C PHE A 54 -7.47 -12.96 -14.08
N ILE A 55 -6.46 -12.98 -14.96
CA ILE A 55 -5.21 -12.24 -14.81
C ILE A 55 -4.89 -11.53 -16.13
N LEU A 56 -4.66 -10.24 -16.07
CA LEU A 56 -4.20 -9.45 -17.21
C LEU A 56 -2.72 -9.75 -17.48
N LEU A 57 -2.40 -10.63 -18.44
CA LEU A 57 -1.02 -11.03 -18.74
C LEU A 57 -0.12 -9.83 -19.12
N LYS A 58 -0.64 -8.86 -19.87
CA LYS A 58 0.08 -7.61 -20.19
C LYS A 58 0.39 -6.76 -18.95
N GLY A 59 -0.35 -6.95 -17.86
CA GLY A 59 -0.14 -6.28 -16.58
C GLY A 59 0.89 -6.96 -15.67
N MET A 60 1.32 -8.19 -15.97
CA MET A 60 2.20 -8.97 -15.10
C MET A 60 3.51 -8.26 -14.71
N PRO A 61 4.22 -7.57 -15.61
CA PRO A 61 5.41 -6.81 -15.20
C PRO A 61 5.09 -5.74 -14.16
N ALA A 62 3.98 -5.01 -14.33
CA ALA A 62 3.54 -4.01 -13.35
C ALA A 62 3.07 -4.68 -12.05
N GLY A 63 2.43 -5.84 -12.15
CA GLY A 63 2.01 -6.66 -11.01
C GLY A 63 3.18 -7.10 -10.13
N LEU A 64 4.27 -7.55 -10.74
CA LEU A 64 5.47 -7.94 -9.99
C LEU A 64 6.11 -6.75 -9.27
N SER A 65 6.22 -5.58 -9.91
CA SER A 65 6.71 -4.38 -9.24
C SER A 65 5.83 -4.00 -8.05
N LEU A 66 4.51 -4.05 -8.24
CA LEU A 66 3.55 -3.74 -7.19
C LEU A 66 3.61 -4.75 -6.04
N LEU A 67 3.74 -6.04 -6.34
CA LEU A 67 3.90 -7.10 -5.35
C LEU A 67 5.15 -6.86 -4.49
N LEU A 68 6.30 -6.60 -5.11
CA LEU A 68 7.55 -6.30 -4.39
C LEU A 68 7.42 -5.07 -3.47
N LEU A 69 6.66 -4.07 -3.90
CA LEU A 69 6.38 -2.88 -3.12
C LEU A 69 5.40 -3.13 -1.97
N SER A 70 4.41 -4.01 -2.17
CA SER A 70 3.38 -4.28 -1.16
C SER A 70 3.86 -5.18 -0.03
N ILE A 71 4.96 -5.94 -0.20
CA ILE A 71 5.59 -6.71 0.88
C ILE A 71 5.96 -5.79 2.06
N PRO A 72 6.83 -4.77 1.91
CA PRO A 72 7.17 -3.88 3.02
C PRO A 72 5.98 -3.06 3.54
N TYR A 73 4.99 -2.76 2.71
CA TYR A 73 3.74 -2.15 3.18
C TYR A 73 2.99 -3.08 4.14
N GLY A 74 2.88 -4.38 3.79
CA GLY A 74 2.27 -5.40 4.65
C GLY A 74 3.00 -5.54 5.99
N MET A 75 4.33 -5.48 5.98
CA MET A 75 5.14 -5.43 7.21
C MET A 75 4.78 -4.19 8.06
N THR A 76 4.69 -3.02 7.44
CA THR A 76 4.40 -1.76 8.14
C THR A 76 3.02 -1.77 8.78
N THR A 77 2.00 -2.21 8.06
CA THR A 77 0.62 -2.22 8.57
C THR A 77 0.42 -3.16 9.77
N ASN A 78 1.26 -4.18 9.92
CA ASN A 78 1.16 -5.16 10.99
C ASN A 78 2.15 -4.91 12.14
N TYR A 79 3.35 -4.44 11.85
CA TYR A 79 4.45 -4.44 12.83
C TYR A 79 4.98 -3.07 13.21
N VAL A 80 4.57 -1.97 12.58
CA VAL A 80 5.13 -0.64 12.88
C VAL A 80 4.90 -0.19 14.32
N ALA A 81 3.76 -0.58 14.91
CA ALA A 81 3.48 -0.28 16.31
C ALA A 81 4.37 -1.09 17.28
N MET A 82 4.68 -2.34 16.93
CA MET A 82 5.61 -3.19 17.70
C MET A 82 7.04 -2.67 17.58
N TYR A 83 7.46 -2.32 16.37
CA TYR A 83 8.75 -1.69 16.13
C TYR A 83 8.94 -0.41 16.91
N ALA A 84 7.95 0.49 16.90
CA ALA A 84 8.01 1.73 17.67
C ALA A 84 8.22 1.47 19.16
N ARG A 85 7.52 0.50 19.73
CA ARG A 85 7.69 0.10 21.15
C ARG A 85 9.06 -0.51 21.42
N GLU A 86 9.58 -1.35 20.50
CA GLU A 86 10.89 -1.97 20.62
C GLU A 86 12.02 -0.94 20.65
N ILE A 87 11.93 0.09 19.82
CA ILE A 87 12.93 1.16 19.79
C ILE A 87 12.73 2.22 20.89
N GLY A 88 11.68 2.12 21.73
CA GLY A 88 11.45 3.02 22.87
C GLY A 88 10.59 4.24 22.57
N ILE A 89 9.84 4.27 21.47
CA ILE A 89 8.87 5.34 21.20
C ILE A 89 7.60 5.07 22.03
N HIS A 90 7.41 5.85 23.10
CA HIS A 90 6.29 5.70 24.04
C HIS A 90 5.01 6.46 23.65
N THR A 91 5.07 7.25 22.57
CA THR A 91 3.91 7.98 22.05
C THR A 91 2.89 7.00 21.46
N GLN A 92 1.61 7.38 21.45
CA GLN A 92 0.56 6.56 20.86
C GLN A 92 0.88 6.23 19.39
N THR A 93 1.32 4.99 19.15
CA THR A 93 1.81 4.53 17.84
C THR A 93 0.72 4.54 16.77
N GLY A 94 -0.55 4.56 17.16
CA GLY A 94 -1.70 4.73 16.26
C GLY A 94 -1.65 6.00 15.42
N PHE A 95 -1.00 7.06 15.91
CA PHE A 95 -0.80 8.29 15.13
C PHE A 95 0.04 8.10 13.88
N PHE A 96 0.89 7.07 13.80
CA PHE A 96 1.60 6.73 12.56
C PHE A 96 0.63 6.58 11.39
N PHE A 97 -0.46 5.83 11.58
CA PHE A 97 -1.47 5.65 10.54
C PHE A 97 -2.27 6.91 10.24
N THR A 98 -2.42 7.80 11.23
CA THR A 98 -3.06 9.11 11.02
C THR A 98 -2.21 9.98 10.10
N PHE A 99 -0.92 10.12 10.40
CA PHE A 99 0.00 10.91 9.58
C PHE A 99 0.14 10.29 8.17
N MET A 100 0.18 8.97 8.07
CA MET A 100 0.18 8.28 6.79
C MET A 100 -1.11 8.55 5.99
N ALA A 101 -2.28 8.53 6.64
CA ALA A 101 -3.56 8.84 6.00
C ALA A 101 -3.63 10.31 5.54
N ILE A 102 -3.13 11.25 6.33
CA ILE A 102 -3.02 12.66 5.95
C ILE A 102 -2.13 12.81 4.71
N GLY A 103 -0.97 12.16 4.70
CA GLY A 103 -0.07 12.15 3.53
C GLY A 103 -0.76 11.61 2.27
N MET A 104 -1.49 10.49 2.40
CA MET A 104 -2.27 9.93 1.29
C MET A 104 -3.36 10.89 0.80
N ALA A 105 -4.07 11.58 1.70
CA ALA A 105 -5.13 12.52 1.33
C ALA A 105 -4.57 13.73 0.58
N ILE A 106 -3.51 14.35 1.12
CA ILE A 106 -2.86 15.52 0.50
C ILE A 106 -2.34 15.17 -0.89
N SER A 107 -1.64 14.04 -1.01
CA SER A 107 -1.01 13.65 -2.27
C SER A 107 -2.02 13.38 -3.41
N ARG A 108 -3.22 12.89 -3.11
CA ARG A 108 -4.27 12.64 -4.10
C ARG A 108 -4.76 13.91 -4.80
N ILE A 109 -4.73 15.06 -4.10
CA ILE A 109 -5.16 16.34 -4.67
C ILE A 109 -4.26 16.75 -5.85
N PHE A 110 -2.96 16.45 -5.75
CA PHE A 110 -1.96 16.86 -6.75
C PHE A 110 -1.70 15.78 -7.80
N SER A 111 -1.71 14.49 -7.41
CA SER A 111 -1.36 13.38 -8.30
C SER A 111 -2.38 13.15 -9.40
N GLY A 112 -3.67 13.35 -9.15
CA GLY A 112 -4.72 13.17 -10.15
C GLY A 112 -4.47 13.98 -11.42
N LYS A 113 -4.15 15.27 -11.28
CA LYS A 113 -3.86 16.16 -12.42
C LYS A 113 -2.68 15.69 -13.28
N LEU A 114 -1.66 15.07 -12.66
CA LEU A 114 -0.49 14.56 -13.37
C LEU A 114 -0.79 13.24 -14.09
N VAL A 115 -1.61 12.39 -13.48
CA VAL A 115 -2.10 11.14 -14.09
C VAL A 115 -2.96 11.46 -15.31
N ASP A 116 -3.88 12.43 -15.20
CA ASP A 116 -4.75 12.86 -16.30
C ASP A 116 -3.97 13.47 -17.48
N ARG A 117 -2.80 14.05 -17.21
CA ARG A 117 -1.87 14.52 -18.24
C ARG A 117 -1.02 13.41 -18.89
N GLY A 118 -1.29 12.15 -18.59
CA GLY A 118 -0.59 11.00 -19.15
C GLY A 118 0.80 10.73 -18.56
N LYS A 119 1.20 11.42 -17.47
CA LYS A 119 2.51 11.24 -16.81
C LYS A 119 2.52 10.11 -15.79
N ILE A 120 1.77 9.03 -16.05
CA ILE A 120 1.51 7.93 -15.11
C ILE A 120 2.80 7.30 -14.59
N THR A 121 3.73 6.93 -15.49
CA THR A 121 5.00 6.28 -15.11
C THR A 121 5.91 7.19 -14.29
N GLN A 122 5.88 8.50 -14.54
CA GLN A 122 6.65 9.48 -13.76
C GLN A 122 6.07 9.64 -12.35
N VAL A 123 4.75 9.67 -12.23
CA VAL A 123 4.03 9.75 -10.95
C VAL A 123 4.33 8.52 -10.10
N ILE A 124 4.27 7.31 -10.70
CA ILE A 124 4.61 6.07 -10.00
C ILE A 124 6.08 6.08 -9.57
N ALA A 125 7.01 6.47 -10.45
CA ALA A 125 8.43 6.54 -10.11
C ALA A 125 8.71 7.50 -8.96
N ALA A 126 8.09 8.69 -8.96
CA ALA A 126 8.23 9.65 -7.86
C ALA A 126 7.73 9.07 -6.53
N GLY A 127 6.58 8.40 -6.53
CA GLY A 127 6.05 7.71 -5.36
C GLY A 127 6.96 6.59 -4.87
N LEU A 128 7.51 5.77 -5.77
CA LEU A 128 8.48 4.72 -5.45
C LEU A 128 9.72 5.30 -4.76
N TYR A 129 10.29 6.40 -5.26
CA TYR A 129 11.45 7.04 -4.63
C TYR A 129 11.13 7.56 -3.22
N LEU A 130 9.95 8.17 -3.02
CA LEU A 130 9.52 8.61 -1.70
C LEU A 130 9.39 7.44 -0.72
N VAL A 131 8.84 6.31 -1.18
CA VAL A 131 8.70 5.11 -0.35
C VAL A 131 10.04 4.46 -0.05
N VAL A 132 10.96 4.39 -1.03
CA VAL A 132 12.34 3.93 -0.79
C VAL A 132 13.00 4.73 0.33
N VAL A 133 12.98 6.06 0.23
CA VAL A 133 13.55 6.95 1.26
C VAL A 133 12.87 6.70 2.61
N SER A 134 11.53 6.58 2.63
CA SER A 134 10.78 6.34 3.86
C SER A 134 11.20 5.05 4.56
N PHE A 135 11.40 3.94 3.82
CA PHE A 135 11.80 2.67 4.42
C PHE A 135 13.25 2.69 4.93
N PHE A 136 14.17 3.35 4.24
CA PHE A 136 15.53 3.51 4.75
C PHE A 136 15.57 4.37 6.02
N LEU A 137 14.81 5.47 6.05
CA LEU A 137 14.69 6.30 7.26
C LEU A 137 14.04 5.52 8.41
N LEU A 138 13.00 4.71 8.12
CA LEU A 138 12.35 3.89 9.13
C LEU A 138 13.32 2.86 9.72
N ALA A 139 14.10 2.15 8.88
CA ALA A 139 15.13 1.23 9.35
C ALA A 139 16.23 1.91 10.17
N SER A 140 16.49 3.20 9.91
CA SER A 140 17.54 3.97 10.65
C SER A 140 17.06 4.54 11.98
N CYS A 141 15.76 4.49 12.30
CA CYS A 141 15.24 5.04 13.56
C CYS A 141 15.88 4.40 14.80
N VAL A 142 16.24 3.11 14.75
CA VAL A 142 16.91 2.41 15.86
C VAL A 142 18.27 3.05 16.26
N TYR A 143 18.97 3.67 15.32
CA TYR A 143 20.22 4.37 15.59
C TYR A 143 20.00 5.80 16.06
N LEU A 144 18.98 6.47 15.55
CA LEU A 144 18.64 7.85 15.88
C LEU A 144 18.08 7.99 17.29
N ILE A 145 17.33 7.01 17.79
CA ILE A 145 16.75 7.05 19.14
C ILE A 145 17.83 7.14 20.22
N GLN A 146 19.00 6.52 19.98
CA GLN A 146 20.13 6.54 20.92
C GLN A 146 20.74 7.94 21.09
N TRP A 147 20.53 8.86 20.15
CA TRP A 147 21.07 10.20 20.17
C TRP A 147 20.06 11.22 20.69
N ASN A 148 18.80 11.12 20.30
CA ASN A 148 17.75 12.03 20.72
C ASN A 148 16.36 11.41 20.52
N ASP A 149 15.72 11.09 21.61
CA ASP A 149 14.39 10.46 21.65
C ASP A 149 13.31 11.34 20.98
N THR A 150 13.29 12.62 21.31
CA THR A 150 12.31 13.56 20.75
C THR A 150 12.49 13.73 19.24
N ALA A 151 13.74 13.87 18.78
CA ALA A 151 14.03 13.99 17.35
C ALA A 151 13.63 12.72 16.58
N CYS A 152 13.91 11.54 17.14
CA CYS A 152 13.51 10.27 16.57
C CYS A 152 11.99 10.14 16.47
N THR A 153 11.25 10.50 17.51
CA THR A 153 9.78 10.48 17.53
C THR A 153 9.19 11.41 16.46
N ILE A 154 9.70 12.63 16.32
CA ILE A 154 9.26 13.57 15.28
C ILE A 154 9.56 13.00 13.89
N LEU A 155 10.76 12.45 13.70
CA LEU A 155 11.14 11.83 12.44
C LEU A 155 10.24 10.63 12.11
N PHE A 156 9.94 9.77 13.07
CA PHE A 156 9.08 8.60 12.89
C PHE A 156 7.70 8.96 12.33
N PHE A 157 7.06 9.99 12.88
CA PHE A 157 5.79 10.48 12.35
C PHE A 157 5.94 11.24 11.02
N GLY A 158 7.07 11.94 10.83
CA GLY A 158 7.42 12.54 9.53
C GLY A 158 7.58 11.50 8.41
N ILE A 159 8.19 10.35 8.74
CA ILE A 159 8.31 9.20 7.83
C ILE A 159 6.93 8.66 7.47
N ALA A 160 6.01 8.55 8.43
CA ALA A 160 4.64 8.12 8.16
C ALA A 160 3.94 9.03 7.15
N LEU A 161 4.08 10.36 7.32
CA LEU A 161 3.55 11.35 6.37
C LEU A 161 4.17 11.18 4.98
N LEU A 162 5.50 11.07 4.89
CA LEU A 162 6.23 10.88 3.64
C LEU A 162 5.83 9.58 2.93
N MET A 163 5.74 8.49 3.68
CA MET A 163 5.26 7.20 3.19
C MET A 163 3.83 7.29 2.66
N GLY A 164 2.97 8.00 3.40
CA GLY A 164 1.60 8.28 2.99
C GLY A 164 1.51 9.05 1.68
N ILE A 165 2.35 10.08 1.48
CA ILE A 165 2.44 10.81 0.22
C ILE A 165 2.85 9.85 -0.92
N GLY A 166 3.89 9.05 -0.71
CA GLY A 166 4.38 8.09 -1.70
C GLY A 166 3.30 7.10 -2.14
N PHE A 167 2.67 6.41 -1.21
CA PHE A 167 1.59 5.46 -1.51
C PHE A 167 0.34 6.15 -2.08
N GLY A 168 0.00 7.34 -1.57
CA GLY A 168 -1.17 8.08 -2.01
C GLY A 168 -1.11 8.50 -3.48
N ILE A 169 0.07 8.82 -4.03
CA ILE A 169 0.24 9.11 -5.45
C ILE A 169 0.34 7.85 -6.30
N MET A 170 0.91 6.77 -5.76
CA MET A 170 1.12 5.54 -6.53
C MET A 170 -0.15 4.71 -6.74
N PHE A 171 -1.00 4.54 -5.73
CA PHE A 171 -2.16 3.66 -5.82
C PHE A 171 -3.08 3.97 -7.01
N PRO A 172 -3.59 5.21 -7.17
CA PRO A 172 -4.42 5.53 -8.32
C PRO A 172 -3.65 5.45 -9.64
N ALA A 173 -2.36 5.79 -9.64
CA ALA A 173 -1.54 5.74 -10.83
C ALA A 173 -1.28 4.30 -11.31
N PHE A 174 -1.01 3.35 -10.40
CA PHE A 174 -0.92 1.93 -10.75
C PHE A 174 -2.24 1.38 -11.28
N ASN A 175 -3.37 1.66 -10.62
CA ASN A 175 -4.67 1.23 -11.12
C ASN A 175 -4.91 1.76 -12.55
N THR A 176 -4.62 3.03 -12.80
CA THR A 176 -4.74 3.63 -14.14
C THR A 176 -3.78 2.95 -15.14
N LEU A 177 -2.56 2.63 -14.73
CA LEU A 177 -1.59 1.91 -15.57
C LEU A 177 -2.15 0.55 -16.01
N PHE A 178 -2.70 -0.24 -15.09
CA PHE A 178 -3.30 -1.52 -15.40
C PHE A 178 -4.51 -1.39 -16.33
N VAL A 179 -5.40 -0.43 -16.06
CA VAL A 179 -6.59 -0.17 -16.90
C VAL A 179 -6.19 0.26 -18.31
N ASN A 180 -5.10 1.03 -18.46
CA ASN A 180 -4.62 1.47 -19.77
C ASN A 180 -3.94 0.36 -20.59
N LEU A 181 -3.48 -0.72 -19.96
CA LEU A 181 -2.98 -1.91 -20.63
C LEU A 181 -4.09 -2.88 -21.07
N ALA A 182 -5.31 -2.67 -20.57
CA ALA A 182 -6.44 -3.57 -20.81
C ALA A 182 -7.39 -3.02 -21.88
N PRO A 183 -7.94 -3.89 -22.75
CA PRO A 183 -9.05 -3.53 -23.60
C PRO A 183 -10.31 -3.25 -22.78
N ASN A 184 -11.31 -2.58 -23.38
CA ASN A 184 -12.49 -2.11 -22.67
C ASN A 184 -13.29 -3.22 -21.95
N ASN A 185 -13.31 -4.42 -22.51
CA ASN A 185 -13.99 -5.60 -21.97
C ASN A 185 -13.22 -6.31 -20.84
N GLN A 186 -11.94 -5.94 -20.61
CA GLN A 186 -11.07 -6.55 -19.58
C GLN A 186 -10.65 -5.57 -18.48
N ARG A 187 -11.30 -4.42 -18.35
CA ARG A 187 -10.97 -3.45 -17.28
C ARG A 187 -11.16 -4.02 -15.87
N GLY A 188 -12.18 -4.86 -15.68
CA GLY A 188 -12.39 -5.57 -14.41
C GLY A 188 -11.24 -6.51 -14.08
N THR A 189 -10.76 -7.27 -15.07
CA THR A 189 -9.58 -8.15 -14.94
C THR A 189 -8.31 -7.35 -14.63
N ALA A 190 -8.13 -6.17 -15.23
CA ALA A 190 -7.00 -5.30 -14.94
C ALA A 190 -6.99 -4.85 -13.46
N THR A 191 -8.13 -4.38 -12.97
CA THR A 191 -8.28 -3.96 -11.57
C THR A 191 -8.12 -5.16 -10.62
N SER A 192 -8.67 -6.32 -10.97
CA SER A 192 -8.49 -7.55 -10.18
C SER A 192 -7.01 -7.95 -10.11
N THR A 193 -6.28 -7.93 -11.23
CA THR A 193 -4.83 -8.24 -11.26
C THR A 193 -4.03 -7.26 -10.41
N TYR A 194 -4.36 -5.97 -10.47
CA TYR A 194 -3.78 -4.94 -9.62
C TYR A 194 -3.98 -5.26 -8.13
N LEU A 195 -5.23 -5.51 -7.71
CA LEU A 195 -5.57 -5.80 -6.31
C LEU A 195 -4.94 -7.12 -5.84
N THR A 196 -4.99 -8.18 -6.66
CA THR A 196 -4.37 -9.47 -6.31
C THR A 196 -2.86 -9.32 -6.11
N SER A 197 -2.16 -8.60 -6.99
CA SER A 197 -0.71 -8.34 -6.82
C SER A 197 -0.42 -7.60 -5.52
N TRP A 198 -1.27 -6.66 -5.15
CA TRP A 198 -1.16 -5.90 -3.92
C TRP A 198 -1.41 -6.77 -2.68
N ASP A 199 -2.52 -7.51 -2.65
CA ASP A 199 -2.93 -8.30 -1.49
C ASP A 199 -1.99 -9.49 -1.23
N VAL A 200 -1.54 -10.17 -2.30
CA VAL A 200 -0.54 -11.25 -2.19
C VAL A 200 0.76 -10.73 -1.58
N GLY A 201 1.22 -9.55 -2.01
CA GLY A 201 2.42 -8.95 -1.44
C GLY A 201 2.25 -8.56 0.03
N ILE A 202 1.10 -8.01 0.43
CA ILE A 202 0.79 -7.74 1.84
C ILE A 202 0.86 -9.03 2.66
N GLY A 203 0.23 -10.11 2.18
CA GLY A 203 0.27 -11.41 2.87
C GLY A 203 1.69 -11.96 3.04
N ILE A 204 2.50 -11.92 1.97
CA ILE A 204 3.92 -12.28 2.03
C ILE A 204 4.66 -11.39 3.04
N GLY A 205 4.41 -10.09 3.03
CA GLY A 205 5.03 -9.11 3.92
C GLY A 205 4.71 -9.37 5.40
N MET A 206 3.47 -9.74 5.70
CA MET A 206 3.07 -10.12 7.05
C MET A 206 3.86 -11.33 7.56
N LEU A 207 3.99 -12.37 6.74
CA LEU A 207 4.72 -13.58 7.12
C LEU A 207 6.23 -13.33 7.22
N THR A 208 6.82 -12.73 6.19
CA THR A 208 8.28 -12.50 6.14
C THR A 208 8.74 -11.46 7.16
N GLY A 209 7.94 -10.41 7.39
CA GLY A 209 8.24 -9.38 8.38
C GLY A 209 8.27 -9.91 9.79
N GLY A 210 7.27 -10.72 10.19
CA GLY A 210 7.24 -11.38 11.50
C GLY A 210 8.40 -12.36 11.67
N TYR A 211 8.67 -13.18 10.65
CA TYR A 211 9.77 -14.16 10.69
C TYR A 211 11.15 -13.50 10.84
N ILE A 212 11.42 -12.42 10.07
CA ILE A 212 12.71 -11.71 10.17
C ILE A 212 12.81 -10.98 11.53
N ALA A 213 11.72 -10.41 12.02
CA ALA A 213 11.70 -9.72 13.30
C ALA A 213 11.97 -10.69 14.46
N GLU A 214 11.44 -11.92 14.41
CA GLU A 214 11.64 -12.95 15.43
C GLU A 214 13.09 -13.47 15.47
N ILE A 215 13.71 -13.70 14.31
CA ILE A 215 15.08 -14.25 14.23
C ILE A 215 16.15 -13.17 14.41
N CYS A 216 15.88 -11.97 13.94
CA CYS A 216 16.84 -10.87 13.94
C CYS A 216 16.36 -9.70 14.81
N SER A 217 15.55 -8.81 14.21
CA SER A 217 14.98 -7.59 14.83
C SER A 217 14.08 -6.86 13.82
N PHE A 218 13.25 -5.95 14.30
CA PHE A 218 12.38 -5.17 13.40
C PHE A 218 13.16 -4.21 12.49
N ASP A 219 14.26 -3.61 12.95
CA ASP A 219 15.09 -2.72 12.11
C ASP A 219 15.61 -3.45 10.87
N LYS A 220 16.06 -4.72 11.02
CA LYS A 220 16.52 -5.56 9.91
C LYS A 220 15.38 -5.98 9.00
N ALA A 221 14.18 -6.23 9.54
CA ALA A 221 13.00 -6.46 8.74
C ALA A 221 12.66 -5.23 7.88
N TYR A 222 12.73 -4.02 8.45
CA TYR A 222 12.53 -2.78 7.67
C TYR A 222 13.64 -2.49 6.68
N LEU A 223 14.90 -2.85 7.00
CA LEU A 223 16.00 -2.76 6.04
C LEU A 223 15.78 -3.72 4.85
N PHE A 224 15.34 -4.94 5.11
CA PHE A 224 14.93 -5.89 4.06
C PHE A 224 13.80 -5.29 3.19
N GLY A 225 12.79 -4.70 3.84
CA GLY A 225 11.73 -3.98 3.14
C GLY A 225 12.25 -2.82 2.27
N ALA A 226 13.21 -2.04 2.78
CA ALA A 226 13.88 -0.99 2.02
C ALA A 226 14.58 -1.54 0.77
N CYS A 227 15.32 -2.64 0.89
CA CYS A 227 15.95 -3.30 -0.26
C CYS A 227 14.92 -3.77 -1.30
N LEU A 228 13.79 -4.33 -0.86
CA LEU A 228 12.71 -4.73 -1.78
C LEU A 228 12.09 -3.54 -2.52
N THR A 229 11.92 -2.39 -1.84
CA THR A 229 11.42 -1.19 -2.51
C THR A 229 12.40 -0.66 -3.55
N VAL A 230 13.71 -0.74 -3.30
CA VAL A 230 14.73 -0.40 -4.30
C VAL A 230 14.65 -1.33 -5.51
N VAL A 231 14.55 -2.65 -5.27
CA VAL A 231 14.39 -3.64 -6.35
C VAL A 231 13.13 -3.35 -7.16
N SER A 232 12.01 -3.05 -6.50
CA SER A 232 10.77 -2.66 -7.17
C SER A 232 10.96 -1.39 -8.02
N ALA A 233 11.62 -0.35 -7.50
CA ALA A 233 11.85 0.91 -8.20
C ALA A 233 12.74 0.74 -9.44
N VAL A 234 13.82 -0.02 -9.30
CA VAL A 234 14.73 -0.34 -10.41
C VAL A 234 14.01 -1.17 -11.48
N TYR A 235 13.30 -2.21 -11.05
CA TYR A 235 12.51 -3.06 -11.94
C TYR A 235 11.41 -2.27 -12.67
N PHE A 236 10.72 -1.38 -11.95
CA PHE A 236 9.72 -0.50 -12.54
C PHE A 236 10.32 0.37 -13.64
N LYS A 237 11.45 1.01 -13.38
CA LYS A 237 12.12 1.89 -14.34
C LYS A 237 12.63 1.12 -15.58
N LEU A 238 13.26 -0.04 -15.35
CA LEU A 238 13.96 -0.78 -16.43
C LEU A 238 13.03 -1.68 -17.24
N LYS A 239 11.97 -2.23 -16.63
CA LYS A 239 11.08 -3.22 -17.28
C LYS A 239 9.67 -2.71 -17.47
N VAL A 240 9.05 -2.16 -16.40
CA VAL A 240 7.63 -1.78 -16.44
C VAL A 240 7.40 -0.55 -17.32
N THR A 241 8.23 0.49 -17.16
CA THR A 241 8.08 1.73 -17.93
C THR A 241 8.18 1.51 -19.45
N PRO A 242 9.22 0.84 -19.99
CA PRO A 242 9.29 0.55 -21.44
C PRO A 242 8.14 -0.34 -21.91
N HIS A 243 7.80 -1.38 -21.11
CA HIS A 243 6.69 -2.27 -21.42
C HIS A 243 5.35 -1.53 -21.51
N TYR A 244 5.09 -0.62 -20.56
CA TYR A 244 3.89 0.20 -20.57
C TYR A 244 3.82 1.09 -21.80
N HIS A 245 4.89 1.82 -22.13
CA HIS A 245 4.90 2.70 -23.31
C HIS A 245 4.69 1.95 -24.62
N LYS A 246 5.17 0.70 -24.71
CA LYS A 246 5.00 -0.15 -25.90
C LYS A 246 3.58 -0.73 -26.01
N ASN A 247 2.92 -1.04 -24.88
CA ASN A 247 1.70 -1.83 -24.87
C ASN A 247 0.45 -1.07 -24.42
N LYS A 248 0.56 0.21 -24.01
CA LYS A 248 -0.58 1.02 -23.59
C LYS A 248 -1.56 1.20 -24.76
N LEU A 249 -2.83 1.11 -24.47
CA LEU A 249 -3.92 1.27 -25.44
C LEU A 249 -4.49 2.69 -25.45
N ARG A 250 -4.10 3.52 -24.44
CA ARG A 250 -4.58 4.89 -24.20
C ARG A 250 -3.49 5.79 -23.68
#